data_26ecbc9ef25eb636ef845650468895c3
#
_entry.id   26ecbc9ef25eb636ef845650468895c3
#
_cell.length_a   1.000
_cell.length_b   1.000
_cell.length_c   1.000
_cell.angle_alpha   90.00
_cell.angle_beta   90.00
_cell.angle_gamma   90.00
#
_symmetry.space_group_name_H-M   'P 1'
#
loop_
_entity.id
_entity.type
_entity.pdbx_description
1 polymer ?
#
loop_
_entity_poly.entity_id
_entity_poly.type
_entity_poly.pdbx_seq_one_letter_code
_entity_poly.pdbx_strand_id
1 'polypeptide(L)'
;MLDTHSRARRTLYPEIDPYESGMLDVGDGHSLYWELSGNPNGKPVVFLHGGPGGGSSPDHRRQFNPDKYKILVFDQRGCGKSTPYASLDHNTTWDLVEDIEKLRTQVAKVDKWQVFGGSWGSTLSLAYAQTHPERATELVLRGIFLFDQYEIDWMYKEGGASQLYPDKFEEFLAPIAASKGGDLVEAYRKLLTSDDKDVQLRAAKAWSKWEGDIVTLLPSPETIEHFTSPEVAVAVARIENHYMASHGWLEEGQLLRGAEKLRGIPGIIVQGRHDCCTPPVAAWRLKRAWPEVELNLVPDGGHLFNEPGVLDGLIRATDRFAGL
;
A
#
# COMPACT_ATOMS: atom_id res chain seq x y z
N MET A 1 -1.01 -8.56 -36.00
CA MET A 1 -1.77 -7.30 -36.02
C MET A 1 -2.37 -7.13 -34.63
N LEU A 2 -1.84 -6.20 -33.86
CA LEU A 2 -2.43 -5.86 -32.55
C LEU A 2 -3.75 -5.17 -32.81
N ASP A 3 -4.83 -5.76 -32.34
CA ASP A 3 -6.18 -5.20 -32.42
C ASP A 3 -6.26 -3.97 -31.51
N THR A 4 -5.99 -2.81 -32.09
CA THR A 4 -6.04 -1.50 -31.44
C THR A 4 -7.46 -0.92 -31.45
N HIS A 5 -8.46 -1.71 -31.15
CA HIS A 5 -9.74 -1.13 -30.73
C HIS A 5 -9.51 -0.53 -29.36
N SER A 6 -9.35 0.79 -29.29
CA SER A 6 -9.17 1.54 -28.04
C SER A 6 -10.45 1.42 -27.22
N ARG A 7 -10.55 0.34 -26.47
CA ARG A 7 -11.62 0.18 -25.48
C ARG A 7 -11.47 1.31 -24.47
N ALA A 8 -12.53 2.09 -24.26
CA ALA A 8 -12.51 3.20 -23.30
C ALA A 8 -12.00 2.70 -21.93
N ARG A 9 -11.09 3.47 -21.33
CA ARG A 9 -10.57 3.19 -20.00
C ARG A 9 -11.67 3.35 -18.96
N ARG A 10 -11.67 2.46 -18.00
CA ARG A 10 -12.49 2.57 -16.80
C ARG A 10 -11.95 3.69 -15.91
N THR A 11 -12.85 4.34 -15.20
CA THR A 11 -12.55 5.39 -14.21
C THR A 11 -13.14 5.00 -12.88
N LEU A 12 -12.84 5.77 -11.82
CA LEU A 12 -13.49 5.58 -10.52
C LEU A 12 -15.00 5.55 -10.64
N TYR A 13 -15.63 4.71 -9.87
CA TYR A 13 -17.08 4.73 -9.67
C TYR A 13 -17.54 6.08 -9.08
N PRO A 14 -18.80 6.45 -9.21
CA PRO A 14 -19.33 7.67 -8.59
C PRO A 14 -19.01 7.75 -7.09
N GLU A 15 -18.99 8.96 -6.57
CA GLU A 15 -18.84 9.19 -5.14
C GLU A 15 -19.96 8.53 -4.35
N ILE A 16 -19.58 7.90 -3.25
CA ILE A 16 -20.51 7.29 -2.30
C ILE A 16 -20.07 7.62 -0.88
N ASP A 17 -21.03 7.75 0.01
CA ASP A 17 -20.77 7.88 1.43
C ASP A 17 -20.78 6.52 2.13
N PRO A 18 -20.04 6.36 3.23
CA PRO A 18 -20.18 5.20 4.09
C PRO A 18 -21.59 5.15 4.68
N TYR A 19 -22.21 3.96 4.70
CA TYR A 19 -23.48 3.78 5.42
C TYR A 19 -23.24 3.47 6.91
N GLU A 20 -22.02 3.11 7.27
CA GLU A 20 -21.61 2.86 8.66
C GLU A 20 -20.12 3.17 8.82
N SER A 21 -19.73 3.77 9.93
CA SER A 21 -18.33 4.01 10.28
C SER A 21 -18.16 4.05 11.80
N GLY A 22 -16.94 3.84 12.28
CA GLY A 22 -16.67 3.84 13.69
C GLY A 22 -15.21 3.65 14.04
N MET A 23 -14.97 3.41 15.32
CA MET A 23 -13.65 3.06 15.86
C MET A 23 -13.72 1.64 16.43
N LEU A 24 -12.71 0.83 16.15
CA LEU A 24 -12.54 -0.50 16.71
C LEU A 24 -11.34 -0.52 17.64
N ASP A 25 -11.56 -0.80 18.90
CA ASP A 25 -10.47 -1.10 19.84
C ASP A 25 -9.85 -2.44 19.47
N VAL A 26 -8.57 -2.41 19.11
CA VAL A 26 -7.81 -3.61 18.71
C VAL A 26 -6.83 -4.08 19.79
N GLY A 27 -6.86 -3.46 20.97
CA GLY A 27 -5.91 -3.72 22.05
C GLY A 27 -4.64 -2.88 21.95
N ASP A 28 -3.73 -3.08 22.89
CA ASP A 28 -2.42 -2.41 22.95
C ASP A 28 -2.50 -0.87 22.91
N GLY A 29 -3.65 -0.29 23.28
CA GLY A 29 -3.92 1.15 23.23
C GLY A 29 -4.21 1.69 21.83
N HIS A 30 -4.44 0.83 20.83
CA HIS A 30 -4.81 1.21 19.48
C HIS A 30 -6.30 1.11 19.22
N SER A 31 -6.83 2.11 18.52
CA SER A 31 -8.21 2.12 18.02
C SER A 31 -8.21 2.48 16.53
N LEU A 32 -8.78 1.61 15.71
CA LEU A 32 -8.78 1.76 14.24
C LEU A 32 -10.06 2.41 13.76
N TYR A 33 -9.92 3.45 12.95
CA TYR A 33 -11.03 3.98 12.17
C TYR A 33 -11.38 3.02 11.03
N TRP A 34 -12.66 2.78 10.85
CA TRP A 34 -13.19 1.97 9.75
C TRP A 34 -14.48 2.56 9.19
N GLU A 35 -14.75 2.23 7.93
CA GLU A 35 -16.00 2.56 7.25
C GLU A 35 -16.48 1.41 6.38
N LEU A 36 -17.80 1.23 6.30
CA LEU A 36 -18.50 0.33 5.41
C LEU A 36 -19.31 1.14 4.40
N SER A 37 -19.14 0.82 3.11
CA SER A 37 -19.82 1.49 2.01
C SER A 37 -20.30 0.50 0.95
N GLY A 38 -21.09 0.99 -0.02
CA GLY A 38 -21.66 0.19 -1.09
C GLY A 38 -22.88 -0.62 -0.64
N ASN A 39 -23.00 -1.85 -1.16
CA ASN A 39 -24.14 -2.74 -0.89
C ASN A 39 -23.88 -3.60 0.37
N PRO A 40 -24.64 -3.44 1.46
CA PRO A 40 -24.48 -4.26 2.67
C PRO A 40 -24.59 -5.77 2.46
N ASN A 41 -25.30 -6.19 1.41
CA ASN A 41 -25.47 -7.60 1.03
C ASN A 41 -24.58 -8.00 -0.16
N GLY A 42 -23.71 -7.13 -0.60
CA GLY A 42 -22.80 -7.34 -1.71
C GLY A 42 -21.64 -8.28 -1.37
N LYS A 43 -20.82 -8.56 -2.37
CA LYS A 43 -19.56 -9.30 -2.21
C LYS A 43 -18.65 -8.55 -1.24
N PRO A 44 -18.21 -9.18 -0.13
CA PRO A 44 -17.36 -8.48 0.83
C PRO A 44 -15.94 -8.30 0.28
N VAL A 45 -15.40 -7.11 0.50
CA VAL A 45 -14.02 -6.78 0.19
C VAL A 45 -13.40 -5.94 1.31
N VAL A 46 -12.12 -6.19 1.62
CA VAL A 46 -11.29 -5.32 2.45
C VAL A 46 -10.26 -4.62 1.59
N PHE A 47 -10.14 -3.31 1.79
CA PHE A 47 -9.13 -2.47 1.17
C PHE A 47 -7.98 -2.21 2.15
N LEU A 48 -6.76 -2.59 1.76
CA LEU A 48 -5.52 -2.40 2.52
C LEU A 48 -4.69 -1.29 1.86
N HIS A 49 -4.65 -0.12 2.52
CA HIS A 49 -3.93 1.03 1.98
C HIS A 49 -2.41 0.86 2.04
N GLY A 50 -1.69 1.67 1.24
CA GLY A 50 -0.24 1.68 1.16
C GLY A 50 0.45 2.56 2.22
N GLY A 51 1.68 2.86 2.00
CA GLY A 51 2.66 3.47 2.86
C GLY A 51 3.75 2.43 3.19
N PRO A 52 3.78 1.88 4.42
CA PRO A 52 2.80 1.94 5.51
C PRO A 52 2.61 3.34 6.09
N GLY A 53 1.43 3.59 6.65
CA GLY A 53 1.13 4.90 7.27
C GLY A 53 0.40 5.91 6.37
N GLY A 54 0.06 5.53 5.12
CA GLY A 54 -0.58 6.43 4.16
C GLY A 54 -2.04 6.80 4.50
N GLY A 55 -2.74 5.93 5.23
CA GLY A 55 -4.16 6.12 5.53
C GLY A 55 -5.08 5.88 4.35
N SER A 56 -6.36 6.00 4.59
CA SER A 56 -7.40 5.80 3.57
C SER A 56 -7.93 7.13 3.01
N SER A 57 -8.54 7.07 1.84
CA SER A 57 -9.20 8.21 1.20
C SER A 57 -10.56 7.80 0.61
N PRO A 58 -11.47 8.76 0.34
CA PRO A 58 -12.75 8.48 -0.31
C PRO A 58 -12.62 7.76 -1.66
N ASP A 59 -11.55 7.99 -2.41
CA ASP A 59 -11.33 7.35 -3.71
C ASP A 59 -11.03 5.85 -3.61
N HIS A 60 -10.58 5.37 -2.45
CA HIS A 60 -10.32 3.95 -2.26
C HIS A 60 -11.60 3.11 -2.39
N ARG A 61 -12.74 3.57 -1.84
CA ARG A 61 -14.02 2.88 -1.96
C ARG A 61 -14.61 2.94 -3.37
N ARG A 62 -14.21 3.93 -4.17
CA ARG A 62 -14.65 4.13 -5.56
C ARG A 62 -13.97 3.20 -6.58
N GLN A 63 -13.05 2.35 -6.13
CA GLN A 63 -12.44 1.31 -6.97
C GLN A 63 -13.32 0.06 -7.10
N PHE A 64 -14.49 0.06 -6.50
CA PHE A 64 -15.43 -1.05 -6.48
C PHE A 64 -16.81 -0.60 -6.93
N ASN A 65 -17.53 -1.48 -7.68
CA ASN A 65 -18.93 -1.22 -8.01
C ASN A 65 -19.78 -1.21 -6.73
N PRO A 66 -20.39 -0.05 -6.36
CA PRO A 66 -21.11 0.07 -5.09
C PRO A 66 -22.38 -0.79 -5.01
N ASP A 67 -22.98 -1.19 -6.13
CA ASP A 67 -24.16 -2.06 -6.15
C ASP A 67 -23.78 -3.54 -5.91
N LYS A 68 -22.53 -3.90 -6.14
CA LYS A 68 -22.02 -5.26 -6.08
C LYS A 68 -21.22 -5.60 -4.84
N TYR A 69 -20.53 -4.61 -4.27
CA TYR A 69 -19.61 -4.83 -3.18
C TYR A 69 -20.08 -4.28 -1.84
N LYS A 70 -19.84 -5.03 -0.78
CA LYS A 70 -19.76 -4.56 0.60
C LYS A 70 -18.31 -4.20 0.86
N ILE A 71 -18.01 -2.92 0.94
CA ILE A 71 -16.64 -2.39 0.92
C ILE A 71 -16.25 -1.98 2.32
N LEU A 72 -15.22 -2.61 2.89
CA LEU A 72 -14.59 -2.18 4.13
C LEU A 72 -13.28 -1.47 3.80
N VAL A 73 -13.18 -0.21 4.21
CA VAL A 73 -11.96 0.60 4.21
C VAL A 73 -11.65 0.99 5.65
N PHE A 74 -10.38 0.98 6.03
CA PHE A 74 -9.95 1.35 7.37
C PHE A 74 -8.58 2.02 7.34
N ASP A 75 -8.27 2.77 8.38
CA ASP A 75 -6.95 3.30 8.62
C ASP A 75 -6.17 2.34 9.52
N GLN A 76 -5.00 1.89 9.08
CA GLN A 76 -4.12 1.02 9.86
C GLN A 76 -3.59 1.75 11.09
N ARG A 77 -2.91 1.04 12.01
CA ARG A 77 -2.38 1.62 13.25
C ARG A 77 -1.52 2.86 12.97
N GLY A 78 -1.75 3.92 13.71
CA GLY A 78 -0.94 5.12 13.69
C GLY A 78 -1.22 6.13 12.57
N CYS A 79 -2.12 5.85 11.62
CA CYS A 79 -2.37 6.73 10.49
C CYS A 79 -3.84 7.15 10.34
N GLY A 80 -4.06 8.15 9.50
CA GLY A 80 -5.39 8.67 9.20
C GLY A 80 -6.15 9.10 10.46
N LYS A 81 -7.33 8.54 10.66
CA LYS A 81 -8.19 8.77 11.82
C LYS A 81 -7.99 7.74 12.96
N SER A 82 -7.13 6.74 12.76
CA SER A 82 -6.78 5.77 13.79
C SER A 82 -5.88 6.38 14.86
N THR A 83 -5.99 5.88 16.08
CA THR A 83 -5.26 6.41 17.23
C THR A 83 -4.47 5.32 17.95
N PRO A 84 -3.32 5.68 18.58
CA PRO A 84 -2.65 6.99 18.65
C PRO A 84 -1.98 7.35 17.31
N TYR A 85 -2.05 8.65 16.95
CA TYR A 85 -1.45 9.13 15.69
C TYR A 85 0.07 8.98 15.67
N ALA A 86 0.61 8.50 14.55
CA ALA A 86 2.03 8.26 14.30
C ALA A 86 2.74 7.37 15.34
N SER A 87 1.96 6.53 16.06
CA SER A 87 2.50 5.57 17.03
C SER A 87 3.25 4.43 16.34
N LEU A 88 4.40 4.06 16.92
CA LEU A 88 5.22 2.93 16.49
C LEU A 88 5.09 1.73 17.43
N ASP A 89 4.50 1.94 18.62
CA ASP A 89 4.32 0.91 19.62
C ASP A 89 3.30 -0.12 19.13
N HIS A 90 3.58 -1.41 19.28
CA HIS A 90 2.69 -2.48 18.82
C HIS A 90 2.17 -2.23 17.39
N ASN A 91 3.05 -1.79 16.50
CA ASN A 91 2.71 -1.49 15.11
C ASN A 91 3.64 -2.28 14.18
N THR A 92 3.35 -3.56 14.02
CA THR A 92 4.07 -4.52 13.20
C THR A 92 3.16 -5.15 12.15
N THR A 93 3.73 -5.80 11.15
CA THR A 93 2.96 -6.54 10.14
C THR A 93 1.99 -7.55 10.78
N TRP A 94 2.42 -8.21 11.86
CA TRP A 94 1.62 -9.26 12.48
C TRP A 94 0.49 -8.70 13.34
N ASP A 95 0.69 -7.55 14.00
CA ASP A 95 -0.39 -6.82 14.66
C ASP A 95 -1.47 -6.43 13.65
N LEU A 96 -1.07 -5.96 12.44
CA LEU A 96 -2.03 -5.60 11.39
C LEU A 96 -2.76 -6.82 10.81
N VAL A 97 -2.11 -7.97 10.69
CA VAL A 97 -2.77 -9.22 10.27
C VAL A 97 -3.85 -9.63 11.27
N GLU A 98 -3.60 -9.51 12.58
CA GLU A 98 -4.60 -9.75 13.62
C GLU A 98 -5.73 -8.71 13.60
N ASP A 99 -5.40 -7.45 13.37
CA ASP A 99 -6.38 -6.37 13.26
C ASP A 99 -7.36 -6.60 12.09
N ILE A 100 -6.87 -7.10 10.95
CA ILE A 100 -7.70 -7.48 9.80
C ILE A 100 -8.70 -8.58 10.20
N GLU A 101 -8.32 -9.57 11.00
CA GLU A 101 -9.23 -10.60 11.50
C GLU A 101 -10.27 -10.04 12.48
N LYS A 102 -9.89 -9.07 13.34
CA LYS A 102 -10.84 -8.36 14.19
C LYS A 102 -11.86 -7.57 13.36
N LEU A 103 -11.40 -6.85 12.33
CA LEU A 103 -12.28 -6.12 11.40
C LEU A 103 -13.21 -7.07 10.65
N ARG A 104 -12.71 -8.21 10.17
CA ARG A 104 -13.51 -9.22 9.47
C ARG A 104 -14.64 -9.74 10.33
N THR A 105 -14.35 -10.10 11.57
CA THR A 105 -15.28 -10.77 12.49
C THR A 105 -16.22 -9.81 13.20
N GLN A 106 -15.73 -8.65 13.65
CA GLN A 106 -16.48 -7.75 14.52
C GLN A 106 -17.19 -6.63 13.72
N VAL A 107 -16.58 -6.17 12.64
CA VAL A 107 -17.11 -5.06 11.81
C VAL A 107 -17.82 -5.58 10.58
N ALA A 108 -17.09 -6.22 9.67
CA ALA A 108 -17.67 -6.75 8.43
C ALA A 108 -18.62 -7.93 8.67
N LYS A 109 -18.37 -8.73 9.73
CA LYS A 109 -19.15 -9.92 10.12
C LYS A 109 -19.30 -10.89 8.96
N VAL A 110 -18.19 -11.22 8.29
CA VAL A 110 -18.13 -12.11 7.14
C VAL A 110 -17.19 -13.28 7.40
N ASP A 111 -17.46 -14.43 6.78
CA ASP A 111 -16.58 -15.60 6.88
C ASP A 111 -15.30 -15.41 6.08
N LYS A 112 -15.40 -14.88 4.89
CA LYS A 112 -14.30 -14.62 3.97
C LYS A 112 -14.61 -13.44 3.06
N TRP A 113 -13.59 -12.86 2.46
CA TRP A 113 -13.69 -11.69 1.61
C TRP A 113 -12.65 -11.64 0.51
N GLN A 114 -12.87 -10.80 -0.48
CA GLN A 114 -11.84 -10.39 -1.41
C GLN A 114 -10.85 -9.48 -0.67
N VAL A 115 -9.55 -9.68 -0.91
CA VAL A 115 -8.50 -8.83 -0.36
C VAL A 115 -7.93 -7.96 -1.47
N PHE A 116 -7.94 -6.66 -1.25
CA PHE A 116 -7.43 -5.68 -2.20
C PHE A 116 -6.35 -4.82 -1.54
N GLY A 117 -5.17 -4.74 -2.14
CA GLY A 117 -4.09 -3.94 -1.59
C GLY A 117 -3.08 -3.47 -2.61
N GLY A 118 -2.52 -2.29 -2.39
CA GLY A 118 -1.48 -1.73 -3.26
C GLY A 118 -0.26 -1.24 -2.48
N SER A 119 0.94 -1.36 -3.08
CA SER A 119 2.19 -0.96 -2.43
C SER A 119 2.40 -1.75 -1.14
N TRP A 120 2.68 -1.12 -0.02
CA TRP A 120 2.62 -1.78 1.30
C TRP A 120 1.35 -2.62 1.49
N GLY A 121 0.19 -2.13 1.01
CA GLY A 121 -1.04 -2.90 1.07
C GLY A 121 -0.97 -4.24 0.31
N SER A 122 -0.11 -4.38 -0.71
CA SER A 122 0.14 -5.67 -1.36
C SER A 122 0.96 -6.61 -0.48
N THR A 123 1.95 -6.09 0.23
CA THR A 123 2.71 -6.82 1.27
C THR A 123 1.77 -7.37 2.34
N LEU A 124 0.95 -6.48 2.91
CA LEU A 124 -0.01 -6.84 3.95
C LEU A 124 -1.08 -7.83 3.46
N SER A 125 -1.53 -7.68 2.20
CA SER A 125 -2.46 -8.63 1.55
C SER A 125 -1.85 -10.02 1.44
N LEU A 126 -0.58 -10.10 1.03
CA LEU A 126 0.14 -11.37 0.93
C LEU A 126 0.37 -11.99 2.31
N ALA A 127 0.83 -11.20 3.29
CA ALA A 127 1.03 -11.66 4.66
C ALA A 127 -0.27 -12.21 5.27
N TYR A 128 -1.38 -11.46 5.11
CA TYR A 128 -2.68 -11.88 5.58
C TYR A 128 -3.19 -13.16 4.87
N ALA A 129 -3.19 -13.19 3.53
CA ALA A 129 -3.70 -14.33 2.78
C ALA A 129 -2.82 -15.59 2.94
N GLN A 130 -1.53 -15.44 3.21
CA GLN A 130 -0.65 -16.58 3.51
C GLN A 130 -0.80 -17.09 4.94
N THR A 131 -1.31 -16.27 5.86
CA THR A 131 -1.63 -16.66 7.24
C THR A 131 -3.03 -17.25 7.35
N HIS A 132 -3.99 -16.69 6.61
CA HIS A 132 -5.41 -17.05 6.62
C HIS A 132 -5.93 -17.34 5.19
N PRO A 133 -5.37 -18.32 4.47
CA PRO A 133 -5.75 -18.57 3.08
C PRO A 133 -7.23 -18.93 2.92
N GLU A 134 -7.85 -19.53 3.93
CA GLU A 134 -9.26 -19.86 3.94
C GLU A 134 -10.19 -18.63 4.05
N ARG A 135 -9.65 -17.45 4.39
CA ARG A 135 -10.39 -16.20 4.54
C ARG A 135 -10.36 -15.32 3.28
N ALA A 136 -9.46 -15.60 2.34
CA ALA A 136 -9.35 -14.88 1.09
C ALA A 136 -10.12 -15.59 -0.04
N THR A 137 -11.09 -14.90 -0.64
CA THR A 137 -11.79 -15.42 -1.83
C THR A 137 -11.02 -15.14 -3.12
N GLU A 138 -10.48 -13.94 -3.26
CA GLU A 138 -9.61 -13.50 -4.35
C GLU A 138 -8.66 -12.42 -3.85
N LEU A 139 -7.56 -12.21 -4.59
CA LEU A 139 -6.65 -11.09 -4.35
C LEU A 139 -6.59 -10.16 -5.58
N VAL A 140 -6.71 -8.85 -5.34
CA VAL A 140 -6.37 -7.82 -6.32
C VAL A 140 -5.22 -7.00 -5.75
N LEU A 141 -4.08 -7.06 -6.40
CA LEU A 141 -2.83 -6.47 -5.91
C LEU A 141 -2.29 -5.45 -6.91
N ARG A 142 -1.70 -4.36 -6.41
CA ARG A 142 -1.08 -3.32 -7.23
C ARG A 142 0.27 -2.92 -6.64
N GLY A 143 1.26 -2.64 -7.54
CA GLY A 143 2.56 -2.17 -7.09
C GLY A 143 3.18 -3.14 -6.08
N ILE A 144 3.50 -4.36 -6.52
CA ILE A 144 3.94 -5.45 -5.64
C ILE A 144 5.21 -5.06 -4.90
N PHE A 145 5.14 -5.17 -3.58
CA PHE A 145 6.24 -5.00 -2.65
C PHE A 145 6.37 -6.26 -1.79
N LEU A 146 7.47 -7.00 -1.97
CA LEU A 146 7.73 -8.26 -1.26
C LEU A 146 8.52 -8.04 0.03
N PHE A 147 8.94 -6.82 0.28
CA PHE A 147 9.75 -6.42 1.43
C PHE A 147 11.12 -7.10 1.49
N ASP A 148 11.66 -7.49 0.33
CA ASP A 148 13.03 -8.01 0.24
C ASP A 148 14.04 -6.87 0.40
N GLN A 149 15.24 -7.17 0.89
CA GLN A 149 16.31 -6.18 1.06
C GLN A 149 16.64 -5.43 -0.24
N TYR A 150 16.56 -6.13 -1.38
CA TYR A 150 16.73 -5.50 -2.69
C TYR A 150 15.77 -4.34 -2.94
N GLU A 151 14.51 -4.45 -2.50
CA GLU A 151 13.49 -3.41 -2.72
C GLU A 151 13.69 -2.23 -1.78
N ILE A 152 14.11 -2.49 -0.54
CA ILE A 152 14.51 -1.44 0.41
C ILE A 152 15.74 -0.69 -0.12
N ASP A 153 16.75 -1.42 -0.60
CA ASP A 153 17.95 -0.84 -1.19
C ASP A 153 17.64 -0.04 -2.44
N TRP A 154 16.72 -0.51 -3.29
CA TRP A 154 16.25 0.21 -4.47
C TRP A 154 15.70 1.59 -4.11
N MET A 155 14.90 1.69 -3.07
CA MET A 155 14.28 2.94 -2.62
C MET A 155 15.27 3.87 -1.92
N TYR A 156 16.12 3.33 -1.04
CA TYR A 156 16.84 4.11 -0.03
C TYR A 156 18.37 4.00 -0.12
N LYS A 157 18.92 3.48 -1.22
CA LYS A 157 20.38 3.49 -1.48
C LYS A 157 20.70 4.05 -2.86
N GLU A 158 21.96 4.47 -3.04
CA GLU A 158 22.48 4.77 -4.36
C GLU A 158 22.46 3.50 -5.23
N GLY A 159 22.11 3.65 -6.51
CA GLY A 159 22.11 2.53 -7.47
C GLY A 159 20.73 2.00 -7.82
N GLY A 160 19.68 2.42 -7.09
CA GLY A 160 18.29 2.11 -7.38
C GLY A 160 17.55 3.28 -8.05
N ALA A 161 16.43 3.70 -7.44
CA ALA A 161 15.60 4.83 -7.89
C ALA A 161 16.41 6.14 -8.01
N SER A 162 17.45 6.30 -7.21
CA SER A 162 18.40 7.40 -7.27
C SER A 162 19.08 7.58 -8.64
N GLN A 163 19.18 6.53 -9.45
CA GLN A 163 19.75 6.64 -10.81
C GLN A 163 18.77 7.29 -11.81
N LEU A 164 17.48 7.21 -11.51
CA LEU A 164 16.43 7.82 -12.34
C LEU A 164 16.11 9.25 -11.88
N TYR A 165 16.27 9.53 -10.57
CA TYR A 165 15.95 10.79 -9.93
C TYR A 165 17.14 11.31 -9.09
N PRO A 166 18.34 11.55 -9.70
CA PRO A 166 19.54 11.91 -8.94
C PRO A 166 19.42 13.25 -8.21
N ASP A 167 18.74 14.21 -8.81
CA ASP A 167 18.46 15.53 -8.23
C ASP A 167 17.55 15.43 -6.98
N LYS A 168 16.54 14.59 -7.03
CA LYS A 168 15.62 14.38 -5.89
C LYS A 168 16.28 13.56 -4.78
N PHE A 169 17.13 12.62 -5.15
CA PHE A 169 17.89 11.85 -4.17
C PHE A 169 18.92 12.71 -3.43
N GLU A 170 19.50 13.72 -4.09
CA GLU A 170 20.38 14.70 -3.42
C GLU A 170 19.59 15.52 -2.39
N GLU A 171 18.35 15.94 -2.70
CA GLU A 171 17.46 16.60 -1.74
C GLU A 171 17.12 15.66 -0.55
N PHE A 172 16.86 14.37 -0.82
CA PHE A 172 16.63 13.35 0.21
C PHE A 172 17.84 13.17 1.12
N LEU A 173 19.06 13.24 0.62
CA LEU A 173 20.27 13.09 1.43
C LEU A 173 20.59 14.32 2.31
N ALA A 174 20.04 15.49 2.01
CA ALA A 174 20.40 16.73 2.67
C ALA A 174 20.26 16.70 4.22
N PRO A 175 19.16 16.21 4.83
CA PRO A 175 19.02 16.15 6.28
C PRO A 175 20.01 15.21 6.98
N ILE A 176 20.52 14.22 6.25
CA ILE A 176 21.41 13.18 6.76
C ILE A 176 22.83 13.26 6.18
N ALA A 177 23.23 14.43 5.66
CA ALA A 177 24.50 14.63 4.96
C ALA A 177 25.75 14.22 5.78
N ALA A 178 25.66 14.26 7.12
CA ALA A 178 26.72 13.80 8.01
C ALA A 178 26.88 12.26 8.06
N SER A 179 25.87 11.52 7.57
CA SER A 179 25.81 10.04 7.60
C SER A 179 26.33 9.40 6.31
N LYS A 180 27.16 10.12 5.54
CA LYS A 180 27.67 9.66 4.23
C LYS A 180 28.26 8.24 4.30
N GLY A 181 27.71 7.32 3.48
CA GLY A 181 28.17 5.93 3.35
C GLY A 181 27.62 4.98 4.41
N GLY A 182 26.70 5.42 5.27
CA GLY A 182 26.00 4.59 6.24
C GLY A 182 24.62 4.12 5.76
N ASP A 183 23.92 3.44 6.65
CA ASP A 183 22.52 3.06 6.46
C ASP A 183 21.62 4.31 6.51
N LEU A 184 21.02 4.66 5.38
CA LEU A 184 20.19 5.87 5.26
C LEU A 184 18.87 5.73 6.01
N VAL A 185 18.30 4.50 6.06
CA VAL A 185 17.08 4.21 6.81
C VAL A 185 17.31 4.44 8.30
N GLU A 186 18.42 3.93 8.83
CA GLU A 186 18.81 4.14 10.24
C GLU A 186 19.20 5.59 10.54
N ALA A 187 19.82 6.29 9.58
CA ALA A 187 20.12 7.71 9.73
C ALA A 187 18.83 8.55 9.86
N TYR A 188 17.84 8.28 9.03
CA TYR A 188 16.54 8.92 9.12
C TYR A 188 15.77 8.53 10.39
N ARG A 189 15.87 7.27 10.83
CA ARG A 189 15.22 6.79 12.06
C ARG A 189 15.57 7.66 13.26
N LYS A 190 16.84 8.02 13.42
CA LYS A 190 17.30 8.91 14.51
C LYS A 190 16.65 10.28 14.48
N LEU A 191 16.42 10.83 13.30
CA LEU A 191 15.75 12.13 13.15
C LEU A 191 14.24 12.00 13.36
N LEU A 192 13.63 10.97 12.80
CA LEU A 192 12.19 10.73 12.86
C LEU A 192 11.70 10.31 14.27
N THR A 193 12.59 9.81 15.11
CA THR A 193 12.30 9.48 16.52
C THR A 193 12.82 10.52 17.50
N SER A 194 13.34 11.65 17.02
CA SER A 194 13.80 12.75 17.86
C SER A 194 12.67 13.36 18.70
N ASP A 195 13.00 13.76 19.93
CA ASP A 195 12.06 14.52 20.78
C ASP A 195 11.86 15.96 20.28
N ASP A 196 12.83 16.50 19.52
CA ASP A 196 12.71 17.78 18.84
C ASP A 196 11.74 17.68 17.64
N LYS A 197 10.57 18.28 17.79
CA LYS A 197 9.49 18.23 16.79
C LYS A 197 9.86 18.93 15.47
N ASP A 198 10.72 19.93 15.51
CA ASP A 198 11.19 20.63 14.29
C ASP A 198 12.17 19.74 13.50
N VAL A 199 13.06 19.03 14.20
CA VAL A 199 13.94 18.03 13.59
C VAL A 199 13.11 16.91 12.96
N GLN A 200 12.15 16.37 13.73
CA GLN A 200 11.26 15.31 13.28
C GLN A 200 10.47 15.71 12.02
N LEU A 201 9.86 16.92 12.03
CA LEU A 201 9.05 17.40 10.90
C LEU A 201 9.91 17.66 9.64
N ARG A 202 11.10 18.24 9.79
CA ARG A 202 12.00 18.45 8.64
C ARG A 202 12.42 17.13 8.01
N ALA A 203 12.78 16.13 8.83
CA ALA A 203 13.13 14.79 8.35
C ALA A 203 11.93 14.11 7.69
N ALA A 204 10.75 14.20 8.29
CA ALA A 204 9.51 13.61 7.75
C ALA A 204 9.18 14.21 6.38
N LYS A 205 9.25 15.52 6.23
CA LYS A 205 9.02 16.18 4.93
C LYS A 205 10.01 15.75 3.85
N ALA A 206 11.30 15.61 4.20
CA ALA A 206 12.30 15.17 3.23
C ALA A 206 12.09 13.69 2.81
N TRP A 207 11.78 12.82 3.76
CA TRP A 207 11.45 11.43 3.49
C TRP A 207 10.22 11.31 2.58
N SER A 208 9.10 11.92 2.97
CA SER A 208 7.85 11.85 2.22
C SER A 208 7.92 12.60 0.87
N LYS A 209 8.76 13.65 0.77
CA LYS A 209 9.00 14.31 -0.51
C LYS A 209 9.71 13.41 -1.50
N TRP A 210 10.73 12.66 -1.05
CA TRP A 210 11.42 11.68 -1.90
C TRP A 210 10.43 10.69 -2.49
N GLU A 211 9.56 10.12 -1.68
CA GLU A 211 8.53 9.21 -2.17
C GLU A 211 7.56 9.92 -3.13
N GLY A 212 7.07 11.10 -2.76
CA GLY A 212 6.18 11.90 -3.61
C GLY A 212 6.77 12.27 -4.98
N ASP A 213 8.10 12.44 -5.06
CA ASP A 213 8.81 12.74 -6.31
C ASP A 213 8.88 11.53 -7.26
N ILE A 214 8.89 10.29 -6.74
CA ILE A 214 9.11 9.07 -7.54
C ILE A 214 7.84 8.21 -7.72
N VAL A 215 6.78 8.51 -6.98
CA VAL A 215 5.55 7.70 -6.96
C VAL A 215 4.70 7.87 -8.22
N THR A 216 4.85 8.95 -8.96
CA THR A 216 4.11 9.25 -10.19
C THR A 216 4.98 9.07 -11.44
N LEU A 217 4.37 8.60 -12.53
CA LEU A 217 5.05 8.50 -13.84
C LEU A 217 5.45 9.88 -14.37
N LEU A 218 4.58 10.87 -14.21
CA LEU A 218 4.85 12.26 -14.56
C LEU A 218 4.84 13.12 -13.30
N PRO A 219 5.65 14.20 -13.23
CA PRO A 219 5.70 15.07 -12.07
C PRO A 219 4.30 15.58 -11.67
N SER A 220 3.97 15.48 -10.38
CA SER A 220 2.70 15.93 -9.81
C SER A 220 2.94 16.80 -8.57
N PRO A 221 2.95 18.14 -8.73
CA PRO A 221 3.08 19.06 -7.60
C PRO A 221 2.01 18.83 -6.50
N GLU A 222 0.80 18.48 -6.89
CA GLU A 222 -0.30 18.18 -5.97
C GLU A 222 0.01 16.94 -5.11
N THR A 223 0.57 15.89 -5.70
CA THR A 223 1.02 14.70 -4.96
C THR A 223 2.12 15.07 -3.96
N ILE A 224 3.12 15.85 -4.37
CA ILE A 224 4.20 16.28 -3.48
C ILE A 224 3.66 17.13 -2.33
N GLU A 225 2.75 18.06 -2.61
CA GLU A 225 2.10 18.90 -1.58
C GLU A 225 1.35 18.03 -0.57
N HIS A 226 0.60 17.05 -1.04
CA HIS A 226 -0.10 16.10 -0.18
C HIS A 226 0.86 15.32 0.72
N PHE A 227 1.90 14.70 0.14
CA PHE A 227 2.88 13.90 0.89
C PHE A 227 3.68 14.74 1.90
N THR A 228 3.90 16.03 1.63
CA THR A 228 4.68 16.93 2.49
C THR A 228 3.84 17.75 3.47
N SER A 229 2.50 17.59 3.45
CA SER A 229 1.63 18.19 4.46
C SER A 229 2.00 17.64 5.86
N PRO A 230 2.01 18.48 6.91
CA PRO A 230 2.52 18.07 8.22
C PRO A 230 1.85 16.81 8.78
N GLU A 231 0.53 16.70 8.57
CA GLU A 231 -0.28 15.59 9.09
C GLU A 231 0.04 14.27 8.37
N VAL A 232 0.29 14.32 7.06
CA VAL A 232 0.61 13.12 6.28
C VAL A 232 2.07 12.76 6.45
N ALA A 233 2.97 13.74 6.29
CA ALA A 233 4.41 13.51 6.29
C ALA A 233 4.92 12.82 7.56
N VAL A 234 4.46 13.25 8.74
CA VAL A 234 4.94 12.69 10.02
C VAL A 234 4.48 11.24 10.18
N ALA A 235 3.22 10.95 9.92
CA ALA A 235 2.71 9.58 10.05
C ALA A 235 3.37 8.64 9.04
N VAL A 236 3.39 9.03 7.75
CA VAL A 236 4.02 8.22 6.69
C VAL A 236 5.49 7.99 7.01
N ALA A 237 6.30 9.03 7.17
CA ALA A 237 7.74 8.89 7.34
C ALA A 237 8.11 8.07 8.59
N ARG A 238 7.44 8.30 9.72
CA ARG A 238 7.74 7.55 10.96
C ARG A 238 7.39 6.09 10.85
N ILE A 239 6.17 5.79 10.39
CA ILE A 239 5.69 4.41 10.29
C ILE A 239 6.45 3.67 9.20
N GLU A 240 6.58 4.26 8.02
CA GLU A 240 7.31 3.64 6.91
C GLU A 240 8.77 3.34 7.27
N ASN A 241 9.50 4.34 7.81
CA ASN A 241 10.87 4.13 8.26
C ASN A 241 10.98 3.04 9.35
N HIS A 242 10.02 2.97 10.27
CA HIS A 242 9.94 1.92 11.30
C HIS A 242 9.82 0.53 10.68
N TYR A 243 8.98 0.39 9.65
CA TYR A 243 8.83 -0.86 8.91
C TYR A 243 10.07 -1.19 8.08
N MET A 244 10.66 -0.21 7.38
CA MET A 244 11.88 -0.42 6.58
C MET A 244 13.05 -0.85 7.47
N ALA A 245 13.26 -0.18 8.60
CA ALA A 245 14.33 -0.51 9.56
C ALA A 245 14.15 -1.89 10.23
N SER A 246 12.91 -2.38 10.28
CA SER A 246 12.56 -3.68 10.90
C SER A 246 12.31 -4.78 9.86
N HIS A 247 12.61 -4.54 8.58
CA HIS A 247 12.33 -5.47 7.47
C HIS A 247 10.87 -5.98 7.47
N GLY A 248 9.92 -5.12 7.90
CA GLY A 248 8.51 -5.48 8.03
C GLY A 248 8.24 -6.66 8.96
N TRP A 249 9.18 -7.03 9.84
CA TRP A 249 9.14 -8.27 10.64
C TRP A 249 8.93 -9.53 9.79
N LEU A 250 9.43 -9.50 8.55
CA LEU A 250 9.43 -10.61 7.60
C LEU A 250 10.85 -11.15 7.44
N GLU A 251 10.97 -12.45 7.23
CA GLU A 251 12.23 -13.03 6.77
C GLU A 251 12.47 -12.67 5.29
N GLU A 252 13.75 -12.54 4.91
CA GLU A 252 14.14 -12.32 3.51
C GLU A 252 13.48 -13.37 2.58
N GLY A 253 12.74 -12.91 1.57
CA GLY A 253 12.00 -13.77 0.63
C GLY A 253 10.81 -14.54 1.21
N GLN A 254 10.34 -14.21 2.41
CA GLN A 254 9.24 -14.93 3.08
C GLN A 254 7.97 -14.96 2.25
N LEU A 255 7.53 -13.81 1.73
CA LEU A 255 6.28 -13.71 0.98
C LEU A 255 6.35 -14.45 -0.35
N LEU A 256 7.53 -14.48 -0.96
CA LEU A 256 7.73 -15.21 -2.22
C LEU A 256 7.73 -16.73 -1.96
N ARG A 257 8.42 -17.19 -0.92
CA ARG A 257 8.37 -18.62 -0.52
C ARG A 257 6.97 -19.05 -0.10
N GLY A 258 6.24 -18.16 0.59
CA GLY A 258 4.86 -18.41 1.04
C GLY A 258 3.81 -18.39 -0.08
N ALA A 259 4.17 -18.05 -1.31
CA ALA A 259 3.23 -17.97 -2.43
C ALA A 259 2.52 -19.30 -2.74
N GLU A 260 3.12 -20.44 -2.36
CA GLU A 260 2.47 -21.76 -2.47
C GLU A 260 1.16 -21.87 -1.68
N LYS A 261 1.04 -21.12 -0.56
CA LYS A 261 -0.18 -21.07 0.26
C LYS A 261 -1.34 -20.36 -0.43
N LEU A 262 -1.06 -19.60 -1.49
CA LEU A 262 -2.07 -18.90 -2.30
C LEU A 262 -2.66 -19.77 -3.42
N ARG A 263 -2.16 -20.99 -3.59
CA ARG A 263 -2.69 -21.91 -4.61
C ARG A 263 -4.18 -22.15 -4.42
N GLY A 264 -4.93 -22.05 -5.52
CA GLY A 264 -6.38 -22.17 -5.52
C GLY A 264 -7.12 -20.86 -5.18
N ILE A 265 -6.41 -19.79 -4.78
CA ILE A 265 -7.00 -18.46 -4.62
C ILE A 265 -6.78 -17.69 -5.95
N PRO A 266 -7.86 -17.29 -6.65
CA PRO A 266 -7.71 -16.44 -7.83
C PRO A 266 -7.08 -15.10 -7.50
N GLY A 267 -6.20 -14.59 -8.36
CA GLY A 267 -5.56 -13.30 -8.14
C GLY A 267 -5.31 -12.53 -9.43
N ILE A 268 -5.33 -11.20 -9.34
CA ILE A 268 -4.93 -10.28 -10.41
C ILE A 268 -3.94 -9.28 -9.83
N ILE A 269 -2.78 -9.17 -10.46
CA ILE A 269 -1.78 -8.15 -10.19
C ILE A 269 -1.87 -7.09 -11.28
N VAL A 270 -2.01 -5.83 -10.90
CA VAL A 270 -1.90 -4.67 -11.78
C VAL A 270 -0.63 -3.92 -11.43
N GLN A 271 0.34 -3.91 -12.34
CA GLN A 271 1.68 -3.37 -12.10
C GLN A 271 2.05 -2.36 -13.19
N GLY A 272 2.39 -1.14 -12.78
CA GLY A 272 2.95 -0.17 -13.71
C GLY A 272 4.31 -0.61 -14.27
N ARG A 273 4.51 -0.47 -15.58
CA ARG A 273 5.80 -0.80 -16.22
C ARG A 273 6.93 0.11 -15.73
N HIS A 274 6.60 1.34 -15.40
CA HIS A 274 7.52 2.39 -15.00
C HIS A 274 7.40 2.73 -13.50
N ASP A 275 6.96 1.76 -12.71
CA ASP A 275 6.89 1.90 -11.25
C ASP A 275 8.31 2.02 -10.68
N CYS A 276 8.63 3.20 -10.14
CA CYS A 276 9.93 3.51 -9.57
C CYS A 276 10.00 3.26 -8.06
N CYS A 277 8.87 3.06 -7.39
CA CYS A 277 8.83 2.71 -5.97
C CYS A 277 8.99 1.21 -5.78
N THR A 278 8.13 0.43 -6.46
CA THR A 278 8.13 -1.04 -6.41
C THR A 278 8.31 -1.58 -7.82
N PRO A 279 9.56 -1.79 -8.25
CA PRO A 279 9.86 -2.17 -9.63
C PRO A 279 9.14 -3.44 -10.08
N PRO A 280 8.74 -3.55 -11.36
CA PRO A 280 7.91 -4.64 -11.87
C PRO A 280 8.57 -6.03 -11.77
N VAL A 281 9.85 -6.10 -11.43
CA VAL A 281 10.55 -7.37 -11.18
C VAL A 281 9.95 -8.13 -10.00
N ALA A 282 9.48 -7.43 -8.95
CA ALA A 282 8.82 -8.06 -7.81
C ALA A 282 7.51 -8.75 -8.23
N ALA A 283 6.68 -8.05 -9.00
CA ALA A 283 5.45 -8.61 -9.57
C ALA A 283 5.73 -9.81 -10.50
N TRP A 284 6.80 -9.74 -11.28
CA TRP A 284 7.21 -10.85 -12.15
C TRP A 284 7.67 -12.07 -11.35
N ARG A 285 8.45 -11.86 -10.27
CA ARG A 285 8.88 -12.95 -9.36
C ARG A 285 7.68 -13.60 -8.70
N LEU A 286 6.72 -12.81 -8.20
CA LEU A 286 5.49 -13.30 -7.58
C LEU A 286 4.65 -14.10 -8.57
N LYS A 287 4.46 -13.62 -9.81
CA LYS A 287 3.76 -14.35 -10.88
C LYS A 287 4.37 -15.72 -11.14
N ARG A 288 5.69 -15.83 -11.07
CA ARG A 288 6.38 -17.13 -11.27
C ARG A 288 6.19 -18.08 -10.10
N ALA A 289 6.08 -17.56 -8.88
CA ALA A 289 5.88 -18.34 -7.67
C ALA A 289 4.40 -18.72 -7.44
N TRP A 290 3.47 -17.90 -7.98
CA TRP A 290 2.03 -18.11 -7.92
C TRP A 290 1.45 -18.17 -9.34
N PRO A 291 1.47 -19.35 -9.99
CA PRO A 291 1.15 -19.48 -11.41
C PRO A 291 -0.30 -19.11 -11.78
N GLU A 292 -1.23 -19.25 -10.84
CA GLU A 292 -2.65 -18.95 -11.05
C GLU A 292 -2.96 -17.45 -11.08
N VAL A 293 -2.08 -16.59 -10.53
CA VAL A 293 -2.30 -15.14 -10.55
C VAL A 293 -2.14 -14.59 -11.99
N GLU A 294 -3.01 -13.70 -12.38
CA GLU A 294 -2.87 -12.95 -13.63
C GLU A 294 -2.03 -11.70 -13.41
N LEU A 295 -1.07 -11.45 -14.29
CA LEU A 295 -0.23 -10.26 -14.23
C LEU A 295 -0.58 -9.32 -15.41
N ASN A 296 -1.12 -8.16 -15.09
CA ASN A 296 -1.34 -7.06 -16.00
C ASN A 296 -0.20 -6.03 -15.83
N LEU A 297 0.75 -6.02 -16.77
CA LEU A 297 1.81 -5.02 -16.83
C LEU A 297 1.32 -3.83 -17.66
N VAL A 298 1.00 -2.73 -16.99
CA VAL A 298 0.46 -1.49 -17.59
C VAL A 298 1.60 -0.71 -18.26
N PRO A 299 1.63 -0.60 -19.59
CA PRO A 299 2.79 -0.08 -20.32
C PRO A 299 3.06 1.41 -20.08
N ASP A 300 2.04 2.17 -19.71
CA ASP A 300 2.06 3.61 -19.48
C ASP A 300 1.69 3.95 -18.01
N GLY A 301 2.00 3.06 -17.08
CA GLY A 301 1.74 3.23 -15.66
C GLY A 301 3.01 3.30 -14.83
N GLY A 302 2.99 4.16 -13.81
CA GLY A 302 3.91 4.22 -12.69
C GLY A 302 3.35 3.50 -11.46
N HIS A 303 3.51 4.11 -10.28
CA HIS A 303 3.12 3.48 -9.02
C HIS A 303 1.68 3.76 -8.60
N LEU A 304 1.17 4.99 -8.81
CA LEU A 304 -0.11 5.38 -8.23
C LEU A 304 -1.32 4.67 -8.86
N PHE A 305 -2.30 4.37 -8.00
CA PHE A 305 -3.53 3.68 -8.43
C PHE A 305 -4.39 4.52 -9.38
N ASN A 306 -4.34 5.85 -9.28
CA ASN A 306 -5.15 6.79 -10.07
C ASN A 306 -4.55 7.12 -11.44
N GLU A 307 -3.37 6.59 -11.77
CA GLU A 307 -2.85 6.69 -13.13
C GLU A 307 -3.77 5.93 -14.11
N PRO A 308 -4.13 6.54 -15.25
CA PRO A 308 -5.25 6.06 -16.07
C PRO A 308 -5.19 4.59 -16.48
N GLY A 309 -4.01 4.07 -16.81
CA GLY A 309 -3.83 2.66 -17.19
C GLY A 309 -3.90 1.72 -16.00
N VAL A 310 -3.34 2.15 -14.86
CA VAL A 310 -3.36 1.38 -13.61
C VAL A 310 -4.79 1.30 -13.07
N LEU A 311 -5.49 2.44 -13.03
CA LEU A 311 -6.88 2.51 -12.60
C LEU A 311 -7.80 1.63 -13.45
N ASP A 312 -7.67 1.72 -14.79
CA ASP A 312 -8.44 0.84 -15.69
C ASP A 312 -8.23 -0.64 -15.36
N GLY A 313 -6.98 -1.04 -15.13
CA GLY A 313 -6.64 -2.42 -14.76
C GLY A 313 -7.29 -2.85 -13.43
N LEU A 314 -7.26 -1.97 -12.42
CA LEU A 314 -7.82 -2.24 -11.09
C LEU A 314 -9.36 -2.36 -11.14
N ILE A 315 -10.03 -1.41 -11.80
CA ILE A 315 -11.50 -1.45 -11.95
C ILE A 315 -11.92 -2.71 -12.72
N ARG A 316 -11.22 -3.08 -13.80
CA ARG A 316 -11.52 -4.32 -14.53
C ARG A 316 -11.33 -5.57 -13.67
N ALA A 317 -10.34 -5.57 -12.78
CA ALA A 317 -10.10 -6.69 -11.87
C ALA A 317 -11.25 -6.82 -10.85
N THR A 318 -11.67 -5.71 -10.24
CA THR A 318 -12.80 -5.71 -9.31
C THR A 318 -14.13 -6.04 -9.99
N ASP A 319 -14.40 -5.47 -11.17
CA ASP A 319 -15.58 -5.79 -11.99
C ASP A 319 -15.66 -7.29 -12.31
N ARG A 320 -14.54 -7.87 -12.75
CA ARG A 320 -14.47 -9.30 -13.09
C ARG A 320 -14.80 -10.18 -11.88
N PHE A 321 -14.26 -9.86 -10.71
CA PHE A 321 -14.55 -10.64 -9.50
C PHE A 321 -15.94 -10.36 -8.92
N ALA A 322 -16.59 -9.28 -9.33
CA ALA A 322 -18.00 -9.03 -9.05
C ALA A 322 -18.95 -9.75 -10.03
N GLY A 323 -18.42 -10.40 -11.06
CA GLY A 323 -19.22 -11.06 -12.10
C GLY A 323 -19.78 -10.10 -13.14
N LEU A 324 -19.05 -9.02 -13.46
CA LEU A 324 -19.43 -7.97 -14.42
C LEU A 324 -18.65 -8.07 -15.74
#